data_7c5f659459c45d6a6bd76de0a40ee965
#
_entry.id   7c5f659459c45d6a6bd76de0a40ee965
#
_cell.length_a   1.000
_cell.length_b   1.000
_cell.length_c   1.000
_cell.angle_alpha   90.00
_cell.angle_beta   90.00
_cell.angle_gamma   90.00
#
_symmetry.space_group_name_H-M   'P 1'
#
loop_
_entity.id
_entity.type
_entity.pdbx_description
1 polymer ?
#
loop_
_entity_poly.entity_id
_entity_poly.type
_entity_poly.pdbx_seq_one_letter_code
_entity_poly.pdbx_strand_id
1 'polypeptide(L)'
;YKRQSDAGKRETIVCSFSRKGGKVLKRNGKEYERLSDHVGLIPAVIVSPADSALISDAADERRRYLNAFISQLDRAYLGSVMRYNAVLAERNRLLKTRPDETMLQIYDMQLCEHGKAIHARRQEFAERLQPVTATYYRILSGDREQVELHYKSELNDRPFEEILLDARQKDIVNEFTTAGIHRDDLVLKIGGYPLRKYGSQGQQKSFLIALKLAQYAVVAQAKGERPILLLDDLFDKLDAGRVE
;
A
#
# COMPACT_ATOMS: atom_id res chain seq x y z
N TYR A 1 24.43 -1.84 -2.60
CA TYR A 1 24.00 -3.07 -1.94
C TYR A 1 24.42 -4.28 -2.77
N LYS A 2 24.99 -5.29 -2.15
CA LYS A 2 25.40 -6.55 -2.80
C LYS A 2 24.61 -7.68 -2.15
N ARG A 3 23.79 -8.39 -2.91
CA ARG A 3 23.08 -9.59 -2.47
C ARG A 3 23.70 -10.81 -3.12
N GLN A 4 23.90 -11.85 -2.33
CA GLN A 4 24.20 -13.18 -2.82
C GLN A 4 22.90 -13.99 -2.77
N SER A 5 22.40 -14.45 -3.90
CA SER A 5 21.28 -15.40 -3.94
C SER A 5 21.77 -16.77 -3.51
N ASP A 6 20.89 -17.62 -2.96
CA ASP A 6 21.22 -19.02 -2.58
C ASP A 6 21.77 -19.84 -3.78
N ALA A 7 21.56 -19.35 -5.01
CA ALA A 7 22.15 -19.91 -6.24
C ALA A 7 23.57 -19.41 -6.55
N GLY A 8 24.24 -18.71 -5.64
CA GLY A 8 25.62 -18.23 -5.79
C GLY A 8 25.82 -17.06 -6.77
N LYS A 9 24.78 -16.52 -7.37
CA LYS A 9 24.85 -15.41 -8.32
C LYS A 9 24.90 -14.08 -7.60
N ARG A 10 26.04 -13.39 -7.67
CA ARG A 10 26.23 -12.08 -7.07
C ARG A 10 25.61 -11.00 -7.93
N GLU A 11 24.69 -10.21 -7.36
CA GLU A 11 24.12 -9.04 -8.01
C GLU A 11 24.59 -7.75 -7.34
N THR A 12 24.86 -6.73 -8.15
CA THR A 12 25.27 -5.41 -7.66
C THR A 12 24.23 -4.39 -8.07
N ILE A 13 23.62 -3.75 -7.07
CA ILE A 13 22.67 -2.65 -7.27
C ILE A 13 23.33 -1.35 -6.79
N VAL A 14 23.38 -0.36 -7.66
CA VAL A 14 23.92 0.97 -7.38
C VAL A 14 22.79 1.97 -7.54
N CYS A 15 22.52 2.73 -6.48
CA CYS A 15 21.61 3.86 -6.51
C CYS A 15 22.40 5.14 -6.33
N SER A 16 22.30 6.06 -7.27
CA SER A 16 22.85 7.40 -7.17
C SER A 16 21.73 8.44 -7.25
N PHE A 17 21.89 9.51 -6.49
CA PHE A 17 20.96 10.63 -6.47
C PHE A 17 21.74 11.94 -6.67
N SER A 18 21.28 12.76 -7.58
CA SER A 18 21.79 14.11 -7.74
C SER A 18 20.66 15.12 -7.77
N ARG A 19 20.92 16.34 -7.26
CA ARG A 19 19.89 17.42 -7.24
C ARG A 19 19.43 17.81 -8.65
N LYS A 20 20.29 17.72 -9.66
CA LYS A 20 19.99 18.09 -11.06
C LYS A 20 19.52 16.90 -11.90
N GLY A 21 20.06 15.70 -11.68
CA GLY A 21 19.81 14.52 -12.50
C GLY A 21 18.81 13.52 -11.91
N GLY A 22 18.28 13.81 -10.71
CA GLY A 22 17.33 12.90 -10.04
C GLY A 22 17.99 11.60 -9.56
N LYS A 23 17.18 10.56 -9.50
CA LYS A 23 17.56 9.22 -9.02
C LYS A 23 17.88 8.30 -10.20
N VAL A 24 19.08 7.75 -10.21
CA VAL A 24 19.53 6.75 -11.18
C VAL A 24 19.79 5.43 -10.48
N LEU A 25 19.25 4.34 -11.00
CA LEU A 25 19.42 2.99 -10.48
C LEU A 25 20.06 2.11 -11.53
N LYS A 26 21.12 1.37 -11.12
CA LYS A 26 21.85 0.44 -12.01
C LYS A 26 21.89 -0.95 -11.40
N ARG A 27 21.72 -1.98 -12.24
CA ARG A 27 21.89 -3.39 -11.90
C ARG A 27 23.03 -3.97 -12.70
N ASN A 28 24.06 -4.48 -12.04
CA ASN A 28 25.26 -5.05 -12.66
C ASN A 28 25.90 -4.08 -13.67
N GLY A 29 25.94 -2.79 -13.36
CA GLY A 29 26.47 -1.72 -14.19
C GLY A 29 25.52 -1.18 -15.26
N LYS A 30 24.40 -1.86 -15.57
CA LYS A 30 23.39 -1.41 -16.55
C LYS A 30 22.32 -0.59 -15.85
N GLU A 31 22.00 0.57 -16.40
CA GLU A 31 20.93 1.44 -15.90
C GLU A 31 19.54 0.86 -16.23
N TYR A 32 18.60 1.03 -15.32
CA TYR A 32 17.20 0.67 -15.56
C TYR A 32 16.55 1.71 -16.48
N GLU A 33 15.85 1.25 -17.48
CA GLU A 33 15.01 2.13 -18.32
C GLU A 33 13.85 2.73 -17.51
N ARG A 34 13.29 1.94 -16.60
CA ARG A 34 12.21 2.36 -15.69
C ARG A 34 12.52 1.94 -14.27
N LEU A 35 12.43 2.85 -13.32
CA LEU A 35 12.64 2.53 -11.90
C LEU A 35 11.65 1.46 -11.39
N SER A 36 10.46 1.37 -11.99
CA SER A 36 9.47 0.32 -11.71
C SER A 36 9.98 -1.09 -11.97
N ASP A 37 10.97 -1.27 -12.85
CA ASP A 37 11.54 -2.60 -13.16
C ASP A 37 12.39 -3.16 -12.00
N HIS A 38 12.77 -2.31 -11.05
CA HIS A 38 13.47 -2.73 -9.84
C HIS A 38 12.50 -3.18 -8.73
N VAL A 39 11.24 -2.74 -8.76
CA VAL A 39 10.26 -3.04 -7.70
C VAL A 39 10.04 -4.56 -7.62
N GLY A 40 10.15 -5.11 -6.40
CA GLY A 40 9.98 -6.53 -6.13
C GLY A 40 11.17 -7.44 -6.47
N LEU A 41 12.26 -6.89 -7.03
CA LEU A 41 13.50 -7.64 -7.28
C LEU A 41 14.22 -8.01 -5.97
N ILE A 42 14.23 -7.08 -5.03
CA ILE A 42 14.78 -7.27 -3.68
C ILE A 42 13.65 -6.94 -2.70
N PRO A 43 12.87 -7.92 -2.27
CA PRO A 43 11.80 -7.67 -1.33
C PRO A 43 12.36 -7.20 0.01
N ALA A 44 11.82 -6.11 0.52
CA ALA A 44 12.24 -5.53 1.78
C ALA A 44 11.03 -5.03 2.57
N VAL A 45 11.11 -5.19 3.88
CA VAL A 45 10.15 -4.62 4.83
C VAL A 45 10.92 -3.71 5.78
N ILE A 46 10.48 -2.48 5.88
CA ILE A 46 11.07 -1.47 6.76
C ILE A 46 10.06 -1.20 7.87
N VAL A 47 10.55 -1.19 9.09
CA VAL A 47 9.81 -0.75 10.27
C VAL A 47 10.51 0.47 10.82
N SER A 48 9.82 1.58 10.87
CA SER A 48 10.40 2.87 11.28
C SER A 48 9.39 3.72 12.07
N PRO A 49 9.83 4.76 12.80
CA PRO A 49 8.93 5.69 13.49
C PRO A 49 7.90 6.36 12.55
N ALA A 50 8.25 6.55 11.27
CA ALA A 50 7.37 7.12 10.27
C ALA A 50 6.11 6.25 10.00
N ASP A 51 6.16 4.96 10.31
CA ASP A 51 5.01 4.07 10.13
C ASP A 51 3.84 4.42 11.06
N SER A 52 4.05 5.22 12.10
CA SER A 52 2.96 5.77 12.93
C SER A 52 1.91 6.52 12.11
N ALA A 53 2.29 7.09 10.97
CA ALA A 53 1.40 7.72 10.00
C ALA A 53 0.31 6.77 9.46
N LEU A 54 0.55 5.46 9.46
CA LEU A 54 -0.48 4.46 9.08
C LEU A 54 -1.69 4.49 10.02
N ILE A 55 -1.50 4.88 11.28
CA ILE A 55 -2.57 5.00 12.27
C ILE A 55 -3.04 6.44 12.41
N SER A 56 -2.11 7.40 12.56
CA SER A 56 -2.42 8.80 12.86
C SER A 56 -2.99 9.57 11.67
N ASP A 57 -2.55 9.24 10.46
CA ASP A 57 -2.83 10.05 9.29
C ASP A 57 -4.09 9.60 8.52
N ALA A 58 -4.36 10.30 7.44
CA ALA A 58 -5.47 9.99 6.56
C ALA A 58 -5.26 8.67 5.79
N ALA A 59 -6.30 8.19 5.12
CA ALA A 59 -6.29 6.96 4.32
C ALA A 59 -5.20 6.91 3.23
N ASP A 60 -4.63 8.06 2.84
CA ASP A 60 -3.56 8.13 1.83
C ASP A 60 -2.34 7.31 2.21
N GLU A 61 -1.90 7.39 3.48
CA GLU A 61 -0.73 6.62 3.94
C GLU A 61 -1.01 5.12 3.91
N ARG A 62 -2.20 4.69 4.29
CA ARG A 62 -2.59 3.28 4.23
C ARG A 62 -2.72 2.78 2.79
N ARG A 63 -3.20 3.61 1.85
CA ARG A 63 -3.18 3.27 0.41
C ARG A 63 -1.76 3.20 -0.14
N ARG A 64 -0.86 4.12 0.24
CA ARG A 64 0.57 4.04 -0.12
C ARG A 64 1.22 2.77 0.39
N TYR A 65 0.94 2.41 1.65
CA TYR A 65 1.39 1.16 2.24
C TYR A 65 0.94 -0.06 1.43
N LEU A 66 -0.36 -0.17 1.13
CA LEU A 66 -0.90 -1.27 0.31
C LEU A 66 -0.25 -1.29 -1.08
N ASN A 67 -0.13 -0.13 -1.73
CA ASN A 67 0.48 -0.04 -3.06
C ASN A 67 1.95 -0.49 -3.03
N ALA A 68 2.74 0.00 -2.08
CA ALA A 68 4.14 -0.38 -1.95
C ALA A 68 4.32 -1.86 -1.64
N PHE A 69 3.47 -2.40 -0.77
CA PHE A 69 3.49 -3.80 -0.39
C PHE A 69 3.12 -4.72 -1.57
N ILE A 70 1.94 -4.52 -2.18
CA ILE A 70 1.45 -5.40 -3.25
C ILE A 70 2.34 -5.30 -4.50
N SER A 71 2.84 -4.11 -4.83
CA SER A 71 3.71 -3.90 -5.99
C SER A 71 5.03 -4.68 -5.92
N GLN A 72 5.53 -5.01 -4.73
CA GLN A 72 6.71 -5.87 -4.59
C GLN A 72 6.43 -7.32 -5.02
N LEU A 73 5.17 -7.75 -4.98
CA LEU A 73 4.73 -9.11 -5.24
C LEU A 73 4.09 -9.28 -6.61
N ASP A 74 3.46 -8.21 -7.13
CA ASP A 74 2.65 -8.26 -8.33
C ASP A 74 2.98 -7.09 -9.27
N ARG A 75 3.68 -7.40 -10.37
CA ARG A 75 4.07 -6.40 -11.39
C ARG A 75 2.86 -5.88 -12.18
N ALA A 76 1.83 -6.72 -12.39
CA ALA A 76 0.62 -6.31 -13.09
C ALA A 76 -0.17 -5.29 -12.24
N TYR A 77 -0.23 -5.53 -10.93
CA TYR A 77 -0.78 -4.56 -9.97
C TYR A 77 -0.06 -3.20 -10.04
N LEU A 78 1.27 -3.20 -10.00
CA LEU A 78 2.05 -1.95 -10.15
C LEU A 78 1.68 -1.22 -11.44
N GLY A 79 1.61 -1.96 -12.56
CA GLY A 79 1.20 -1.40 -13.85
C GLY A 79 -0.20 -0.79 -13.81
N SER A 80 -1.16 -1.47 -13.18
CA SER A 80 -2.52 -0.97 -13.01
C SER A 80 -2.58 0.29 -12.15
N VAL A 81 -1.83 0.34 -11.04
CA VAL A 81 -1.74 1.54 -10.18
C VAL A 81 -1.17 2.74 -10.94
N MET A 82 -0.10 2.53 -11.71
CA MET A 82 0.52 3.60 -12.50
C MET A 82 -0.46 4.15 -13.56
N ARG A 83 -1.15 3.27 -14.28
CA ARG A 83 -2.13 3.67 -15.31
C ARG A 83 -3.36 4.34 -14.70
N TYR A 84 -3.91 3.76 -13.62
CA TYR A 84 -5.02 4.37 -12.90
C TYR A 84 -4.73 5.80 -12.46
N ASN A 85 -3.55 6.03 -11.87
CA ASN A 85 -3.15 7.36 -11.42
C ASN A 85 -2.97 8.34 -12.59
N ALA A 86 -2.42 7.88 -13.72
CA ALA A 86 -2.30 8.71 -14.93
C ALA A 86 -3.68 9.09 -15.49
N VAL A 87 -4.58 8.11 -15.64
CA VAL A 87 -5.95 8.34 -16.12
C VAL A 87 -6.73 9.26 -15.17
N LEU A 88 -6.58 9.06 -13.84
CA LEU A 88 -7.21 9.90 -12.83
C LEU A 88 -6.75 11.37 -12.95
N ALA A 89 -5.46 11.58 -13.15
CA ALA A 89 -4.91 12.93 -13.32
C ALA A 89 -5.45 13.61 -14.59
N GLU A 90 -5.54 12.88 -15.72
CA GLU A 90 -6.09 13.39 -16.96
C GLU A 90 -7.61 13.68 -16.84
N ARG A 91 -8.38 12.77 -16.22
CA ARG A 91 -9.79 13.01 -15.94
C ARG A 91 -10.01 14.25 -15.07
N ASN A 92 -9.21 14.42 -14.02
CA ASN A 92 -9.29 15.60 -13.15
C ASN A 92 -8.91 16.90 -13.90
N ARG A 93 -7.97 16.83 -14.86
CA ARG A 93 -7.66 17.96 -15.72
C ARG A 93 -8.84 18.30 -16.63
N LEU A 94 -9.47 17.29 -17.22
CA LEU A 94 -10.62 17.44 -18.08
C LEU A 94 -11.82 18.07 -17.35
N LEU A 95 -12.10 17.64 -16.11
CA LEU A 95 -13.19 18.16 -15.27
C LEU A 95 -13.12 19.70 -15.07
N LYS A 96 -11.93 20.30 -15.12
CA LYS A 96 -11.72 21.76 -15.01
C LYS A 96 -12.10 22.53 -16.26
N THR A 97 -12.33 21.87 -17.39
CA THR A 97 -12.56 22.50 -18.71
C THR A 97 -14.00 22.37 -19.21
N ARG A 98 -14.97 22.04 -18.35
CA ARG A 98 -16.36 21.72 -18.73
C ARG A 98 -16.40 20.65 -19.83
N PRO A 99 -16.08 19.41 -19.49
CA PRO A 99 -15.90 18.32 -20.45
C PRO A 99 -17.18 17.93 -21.15
N ASP A 100 -17.05 17.48 -22.41
CA ASP A 100 -18.05 16.70 -23.09
C ASP A 100 -18.24 15.35 -22.38
N GLU A 101 -19.47 14.88 -22.33
CA GLU A 101 -19.85 13.63 -21.67
C GLU A 101 -19.15 12.42 -22.30
N THR A 102 -18.97 12.38 -23.59
CA THR A 102 -18.29 11.31 -24.33
C THR A 102 -16.83 11.16 -23.89
N MET A 103 -16.13 12.28 -23.67
CA MET A 103 -14.76 12.25 -23.20
C MET A 103 -14.67 11.72 -21.77
N LEU A 104 -15.60 12.10 -20.88
CA LEU A 104 -15.64 11.56 -19.52
C LEU A 104 -15.87 10.05 -19.51
N GLN A 105 -16.74 9.54 -20.39
CA GLN A 105 -17.00 8.10 -20.50
C GLN A 105 -15.73 7.31 -20.85
N ILE A 106 -14.90 7.84 -21.75
CA ILE A 106 -13.63 7.18 -22.13
C ILE A 106 -12.69 7.04 -20.92
N TYR A 107 -12.56 8.10 -20.11
CA TYR A 107 -11.75 8.04 -18.88
C TYR A 107 -12.39 7.15 -17.82
N ASP A 108 -13.72 7.17 -17.68
CA ASP A 108 -14.47 6.31 -16.76
C ASP A 108 -14.22 4.82 -17.08
N MET A 109 -14.26 4.43 -18.36
CA MET A 109 -13.96 3.05 -18.78
C MET A 109 -12.54 2.62 -18.38
N GLN A 110 -11.54 3.49 -18.61
CA GLN A 110 -10.15 3.19 -18.25
C GLN A 110 -9.95 3.13 -16.73
N LEU A 111 -10.61 4.02 -15.97
CA LEU A 111 -10.61 3.96 -14.51
C LEU A 111 -11.24 2.67 -14.01
N CYS A 112 -12.35 2.22 -14.61
CA CYS A 112 -13.01 0.95 -14.27
C CYS A 112 -12.10 -0.24 -14.52
N GLU A 113 -11.46 -0.32 -15.69
CA GLU A 113 -10.54 -1.42 -16.03
C GLU A 113 -9.44 -1.59 -14.98
N HIS A 114 -8.69 -0.51 -14.71
CA HIS A 114 -7.56 -0.58 -13.79
C HIS A 114 -8.02 -0.58 -12.33
N GLY A 115 -9.09 0.14 -11.99
CA GLY A 115 -9.63 0.23 -10.64
C GLY A 115 -10.15 -1.10 -10.11
N LYS A 116 -10.86 -1.87 -10.93
CA LYS A 116 -11.32 -3.24 -10.56
C LYS A 116 -10.15 -4.18 -10.27
N ALA A 117 -9.11 -4.15 -11.10
CA ALA A 117 -7.92 -4.96 -10.90
C ALA A 117 -7.21 -4.60 -9.58
N ILE A 118 -7.09 -3.29 -9.27
CA ILE A 118 -6.48 -2.80 -8.03
C ILE A 118 -7.34 -3.19 -6.83
N HIS A 119 -8.66 -2.99 -6.90
CA HIS A 119 -9.59 -3.34 -5.84
C HIS A 119 -9.49 -4.81 -5.47
N ALA A 120 -9.61 -5.72 -6.44
CA ALA A 120 -9.55 -7.16 -6.21
C ALA A 120 -8.24 -7.58 -5.50
N ARG A 121 -7.11 -7.01 -5.90
CA ARG A 121 -5.82 -7.33 -5.27
C ARG A 121 -5.70 -6.76 -3.86
N ARG A 122 -6.19 -5.54 -3.62
CA ARG A 122 -6.18 -4.95 -2.26
C ARG A 122 -7.07 -5.74 -1.30
N GLN A 123 -8.25 -6.16 -1.76
CA GLN A 123 -9.17 -6.99 -0.99
C GLN A 123 -8.49 -8.32 -0.61
N GLU A 124 -7.96 -9.06 -1.59
CA GLU A 124 -7.24 -10.32 -1.36
C GLU A 124 -6.09 -10.17 -0.35
N PHE A 125 -5.29 -9.11 -0.52
CA PHE A 125 -4.15 -8.90 0.39
C PHE A 125 -4.57 -8.49 1.79
N ALA A 126 -5.63 -7.70 1.95
CA ALA A 126 -6.17 -7.38 3.27
C ALA A 126 -6.69 -8.65 3.98
N GLU A 127 -7.39 -9.52 3.27
CA GLU A 127 -7.87 -10.81 3.79
C GLU A 127 -6.73 -11.74 4.23
N ARG A 128 -5.63 -11.77 3.45
CA ARG A 128 -4.43 -12.55 3.82
C ARG A 128 -3.67 -11.93 4.99
N LEU A 129 -3.64 -10.60 5.08
CA LEU A 129 -2.87 -9.88 6.08
C LEU A 129 -3.54 -9.94 7.46
N GLN A 130 -4.89 -9.93 7.52
CA GLN A 130 -5.67 -9.91 8.75
C GLN A 130 -5.30 -11.03 9.73
N PRO A 131 -5.39 -12.32 9.38
CA PRO A 131 -5.13 -13.40 10.35
C PRO A 131 -3.68 -13.41 10.82
N VAL A 132 -2.73 -13.07 9.94
CA VAL A 132 -1.31 -13.04 10.29
C VAL A 132 -1.02 -11.87 11.23
N THR A 133 -1.63 -10.69 10.98
CA THR A 133 -1.51 -9.53 11.87
C THR A 133 -2.10 -9.84 13.25
N ALA A 134 -3.27 -10.45 13.30
CA ALA A 134 -3.91 -10.84 14.56
C ALA A 134 -3.05 -11.82 15.36
N THR A 135 -2.40 -12.77 14.69
CA THR A 135 -1.48 -13.73 15.33
C THR A 135 -0.27 -13.03 15.95
N TYR A 136 0.41 -12.16 15.21
CA TYR A 136 1.54 -11.41 15.76
C TYR A 136 1.13 -10.43 16.86
N TYR A 137 -0.02 -9.77 16.70
CA TYR A 137 -0.52 -8.88 17.75
C TYR A 137 -0.82 -9.62 19.03
N ARG A 138 -1.45 -10.80 18.95
CA ARG A 138 -1.73 -11.66 20.12
C ARG A 138 -0.47 -12.00 20.89
N ILE A 139 0.61 -12.36 20.19
CA ILE A 139 1.93 -12.63 20.81
C ILE A 139 2.45 -11.38 21.53
N LEU A 140 2.42 -10.21 20.85
CA LEU A 140 2.96 -8.96 21.39
C LEU A 140 2.12 -8.37 22.54
N SER A 141 0.82 -8.63 22.56
CA SER A 141 -0.10 -8.08 23.59
C SER A 141 -0.31 -9.03 24.77
N GLY A 142 0.16 -10.29 24.69
CA GLY A 142 -0.14 -11.33 25.66
C GLY A 142 -1.62 -11.72 25.67
N ASP A 143 -2.24 -11.75 24.48
CA ASP A 143 -3.65 -12.15 24.24
C ASP A 143 -4.69 -11.28 24.97
N ARG A 144 -4.37 -10.00 25.20
CA ARG A 144 -5.23 -9.09 25.97
C ARG A 144 -6.38 -8.50 25.15
N GLU A 145 -6.14 -8.25 23.85
CA GLU A 145 -7.12 -7.63 22.97
C GLU A 145 -7.09 -8.25 21.57
N GLN A 146 -8.21 -8.18 20.88
CA GLN A 146 -8.32 -8.59 19.48
C GLN A 146 -8.14 -7.38 18.56
N VAL A 147 -7.48 -7.61 17.42
CA VAL A 147 -7.30 -6.59 16.39
C VAL A 147 -7.87 -7.06 15.06
N GLU A 148 -8.35 -6.08 14.31
CA GLU A 148 -8.92 -6.30 13.00
C GLU A 148 -8.33 -5.30 12.00
N LEU A 149 -8.16 -5.75 10.76
CA LEU A 149 -7.96 -4.88 9.62
C LEU A 149 -8.83 -5.38 8.47
N HIS A 150 -9.44 -4.48 7.76
CA HIS A 150 -10.22 -4.81 6.56
C HIS A 150 -10.17 -3.68 5.54
N TYR A 151 -10.25 -4.06 4.28
CA TYR A 151 -10.27 -3.13 3.18
C TYR A 151 -11.68 -2.58 2.98
N LYS A 152 -11.81 -1.25 3.04
CA LYS A 152 -13.07 -0.53 2.83
C LYS A 152 -13.03 0.16 1.48
N SER A 153 -13.98 -0.16 0.63
CA SER A 153 -14.16 0.43 -0.70
C SER A 153 -15.65 0.47 -1.04
N GLU A 154 -16.08 1.47 -1.83
CA GLU A 154 -17.42 1.48 -2.42
C GLU A 154 -17.62 0.34 -3.42
N LEU A 155 -16.52 -0.16 -4.02
CA LEU A 155 -16.55 -1.27 -4.95
C LEU A 155 -16.85 -2.62 -4.27
N ASN A 156 -16.88 -2.70 -2.94
CA ASN A 156 -17.32 -3.89 -2.21
C ASN A 156 -18.83 -4.13 -2.42
N ASP A 157 -19.61 -3.07 -2.62
CA ASP A 157 -21.07 -3.11 -2.60
C ASP A 157 -21.69 -2.89 -3.98
N ARG A 158 -20.95 -2.21 -4.90
CA ARG A 158 -21.51 -1.76 -6.19
C ARG A 158 -20.47 -1.82 -7.32
N PRO A 159 -20.92 -2.01 -8.58
CA PRO A 159 -20.06 -1.90 -9.76
C PRO A 159 -19.44 -0.51 -9.89
N PHE A 160 -18.16 -0.45 -10.30
CA PHE A 160 -17.43 0.81 -10.38
C PHE A 160 -18.00 1.78 -11.41
N GLU A 161 -18.56 1.23 -12.49
CA GLU A 161 -19.25 2.01 -13.55
C GLU A 161 -20.41 2.80 -12.97
N GLU A 162 -21.24 2.19 -12.14
CA GLU A 162 -22.38 2.83 -11.49
C GLU A 162 -21.92 3.92 -10.52
N ILE A 163 -20.88 3.63 -9.73
CA ILE A 163 -20.29 4.58 -8.78
C ILE A 163 -19.81 5.84 -9.50
N LEU A 164 -19.08 5.69 -10.62
CA LEU A 164 -18.60 6.84 -11.40
C LEU A 164 -19.74 7.59 -12.08
N LEU A 165 -20.74 6.90 -12.58
CA LEU A 165 -21.91 7.54 -13.18
C LEU A 165 -22.67 8.41 -12.16
N ASP A 166 -22.94 7.87 -10.98
CA ASP A 166 -23.64 8.59 -9.91
C ASP A 166 -22.82 9.79 -9.38
N ALA A 167 -21.48 9.63 -9.34
CA ALA A 167 -20.58 10.70 -8.90
C ALA A 167 -20.41 11.84 -9.92
N ARG A 168 -20.79 11.64 -11.20
CA ARG A 168 -20.44 12.53 -12.32
C ARG A 168 -20.81 13.99 -12.09
N GLN A 169 -22.02 14.28 -11.66
CA GLN A 169 -22.46 15.65 -11.41
C GLN A 169 -21.65 16.30 -10.27
N LYS A 170 -21.38 15.54 -9.22
CA LYS A 170 -20.55 15.98 -8.11
C LYS A 170 -19.11 16.23 -8.55
N ASP A 171 -18.57 15.39 -9.41
CA ASP A 171 -17.21 15.53 -9.97
C ASP A 171 -17.07 16.81 -10.81
N ILE A 172 -18.08 17.09 -11.63
CA ILE A 172 -18.11 18.32 -12.45
C ILE A 172 -18.14 19.57 -11.56
N VAL A 173 -18.96 19.58 -10.53
CA VAL A 173 -19.07 20.72 -9.59
C VAL A 173 -17.78 20.91 -8.79
N ASN A 174 -17.13 19.81 -8.37
CA ASN A 174 -15.91 19.86 -7.57
C ASN A 174 -14.63 19.95 -8.41
N GLU A 175 -14.70 19.81 -9.74
CA GLU A 175 -13.56 19.79 -10.67
C GLU A 175 -12.54 18.69 -10.38
N PHE A 176 -12.94 17.61 -9.70
CA PHE A 176 -12.12 16.43 -9.47
C PHE A 176 -12.98 15.17 -9.22
N THR A 177 -12.38 14.00 -9.42
CA THR A 177 -13.01 12.68 -9.21
C THR A 177 -13.22 12.44 -7.72
N THR A 178 -14.47 12.30 -7.29
CA THR A 178 -14.86 12.19 -5.87
C THR A 178 -15.06 10.76 -5.40
N ALA A 179 -15.17 9.78 -6.31
CA ALA A 179 -15.44 8.38 -6.02
C ALA A 179 -14.45 7.43 -6.72
N GLY A 180 -14.20 6.25 -6.13
CA GLY A 180 -13.33 5.22 -6.67
C GLY A 180 -12.17 4.83 -5.76
N ILE A 181 -11.29 3.93 -6.22
CA ILE A 181 -10.26 3.25 -5.41
C ILE A 181 -9.20 4.18 -4.78
N HIS A 182 -9.11 5.41 -5.23
CA HIS A 182 -8.28 6.46 -4.61
C HIS A 182 -8.94 7.08 -3.36
N ARG A 183 -10.17 6.67 -3.02
CA ARG A 183 -10.91 7.02 -1.79
C ARG A 183 -10.98 5.88 -0.80
N ASP A 184 -10.54 4.70 -1.19
CA ASP A 184 -10.56 3.51 -0.34
C ASP A 184 -9.68 3.66 0.91
N ASP A 185 -9.91 2.80 1.88
CA ASP A 185 -9.15 2.77 3.12
C ASP A 185 -8.86 1.34 3.60
N LEU A 186 -7.79 1.19 4.38
CA LEU A 186 -7.53 0.02 5.20
C LEU A 186 -7.91 0.36 6.64
N VAL A 187 -9.07 -0.12 7.07
CA VAL A 187 -9.61 0.18 8.40
C VAL A 187 -8.92 -0.69 9.44
N LEU A 188 -8.38 -0.05 10.47
CA LEU A 188 -7.65 -0.68 11.58
C LEU A 188 -8.46 -0.53 12.88
N LYS A 189 -8.73 -1.66 13.56
CA LYS A 189 -9.52 -1.69 14.78
C LYS A 189 -8.85 -2.47 15.90
N ILE A 190 -9.22 -2.15 17.12
CA ILE A 190 -8.89 -2.87 18.36
C ILE A 190 -10.16 -3.03 19.20
N GLY A 191 -10.49 -4.26 19.62
CA GLY A 191 -11.72 -4.54 20.36
C GLY A 191 -12.99 -4.08 19.64
N GLY A 192 -13.00 -4.11 18.28
CA GLY A 192 -14.12 -3.61 17.45
C GLY A 192 -14.13 -2.10 17.23
N TYR A 193 -13.28 -1.30 17.89
CA TYR A 193 -13.24 0.16 17.80
C TYR A 193 -12.07 0.66 16.93
N PRO A 194 -12.19 1.84 16.29
CA PRO A 194 -11.09 2.43 15.50
C PRO A 194 -9.82 2.59 16.33
N LEU A 195 -8.72 1.94 15.88
CA LEU A 195 -7.44 1.94 16.58
C LEU A 195 -6.89 3.35 16.85
N ARG A 196 -7.03 4.26 15.87
CA ARG A 196 -6.56 5.66 15.99
C ARG A 196 -7.18 6.38 17.20
N LYS A 197 -8.45 6.14 17.48
CA LYS A 197 -9.21 6.87 18.50
C LYS A 197 -9.17 6.21 19.88
N TYR A 198 -9.16 4.89 19.90
CA TYR A 198 -9.36 4.11 21.14
C TYR A 198 -8.13 3.33 21.58
N GLY A 199 -7.13 3.14 20.69
CA GLY A 199 -5.88 2.46 21.05
C GLY A 199 -4.95 3.38 21.83
N SER A 200 -4.37 2.88 22.93
CA SER A 200 -3.27 3.54 23.62
C SER A 200 -2.03 3.60 22.70
N GLN A 201 -1.06 4.45 23.02
CA GLN A 201 0.19 4.54 22.24
C GLN A 201 0.92 3.19 22.15
N GLY A 202 0.97 2.43 23.25
CA GLY A 202 1.57 1.09 23.28
C GLY A 202 0.81 0.08 22.40
N GLN A 203 -0.52 0.11 22.42
CA GLN A 203 -1.38 -0.72 21.55
C GLN A 203 -1.18 -0.39 20.07
N GLN A 204 -1.15 0.91 19.73
CA GLN A 204 -0.91 1.37 18.36
C GLN A 204 0.48 0.93 17.85
N LYS A 205 1.51 1.05 18.68
CA LYS A 205 2.87 0.61 18.34
C LYS A 205 2.93 -0.92 18.15
N SER A 206 2.34 -1.69 19.07
CA SER A 206 2.28 -3.15 18.94
C SER A 206 1.52 -3.58 17.68
N PHE A 207 0.44 -2.87 17.33
CA PHE A 207 -0.29 -3.12 16.09
C PHE A 207 0.57 -2.89 14.85
N LEU A 208 1.33 -1.78 14.80
CA LEU A 208 2.23 -1.47 13.69
C LEU A 208 3.32 -2.53 13.53
N ILE A 209 3.92 -2.97 14.63
CA ILE A 209 4.92 -4.03 14.61
C ILE A 209 4.28 -5.33 14.08
N ALA A 210 3.10 -5.72 14.61
CA ALA A 210 2.37 -6.89 14.15
C ALA A 210 2.05 -6.84 12.66
N LEU A 211 1.58 -5.68 12.17
CA LEU A 211 1.26 -5.45 10.76
C LEU A 211 2.51 -5.61 9.87
N LYS A 212 3.65 -5.07 10.29
CA LYS A 212 4.91 -5.16 9.54
C LYS A 212 5.50 -6.58 9.56
N LEU A 213 5.40 -7.29 10.67
CA LEU A 213 5.79 -8.70 10.75
C LEU A 213 4.87 -9.57 9.89
N ALA A 214 3.57 -9.26 9.86
CA ALA A 214 2.62 -9.94 8.97
C ALA A 214 2.97 -9.66 7.50
N GLN A 215 3.28 -8.42 7.14
CA GLN A 215 3.78 -8.08 5.82
C GLN A 215 5.02 -8.90 5.45
N TYR A 216 6.00 -8.99 6.36
CA TYR A 216 7.20 -9.80 6.16
C TYR A 216 6.86 -11.27 5.89
N ALA A 217 6.00 -11.87 6.70
CA ALA A 217 5.60 -13.27 6.54
C ALA A 217 4.87 -13.53 5.22
N VAL A 218 3.94 -12.64 4.83
CA VAL A 218 3.21 -12.74 3.56
C VAL A 218 4.15 -12.58 2.36
N VAL A 219 5.13 -11.66 2.42
CA VAL A 219 6.14 -11.49 1.36
C VAL A 219 7.03 -12.72 1.27
N ALA A 220 7.51 -13.25 2.41
CA ALA A 220 8.34 -14.45 2.44
C ALA A 220 7.62 -15.65 1.82
N GLN A 221 6.36 -15.86 2.18
CA GLN A 221 5.53 -16.94 1.64
C GLN A 221 5.32 -16.78 0.11
N ALA A 222 5.00 -15.58 -0.34
CA ALA A 222 4.71 -15.33 -1.76
C ALA A 222 5.95 -15.43 -2.65
N LYS A 223 7.12 -15.06 -2.14
CA LYS A 223 8.40 -15.08 -2.90
C LYS A 223 9.16 -16.40 -2.75
N GLY A 224 8.83 -17.24 -1.76
CA GLY A 224 9.62 -18.44 -1.42
C GLY A 224 11.01 -18.13 -0.85
N GLU A 225 11.29 -16.87 -0.51
CA GLU A 225 12.57 -16.42 0.05
C GLU A 225 12.33 -15.35 1.14
N ARG A 226 13.28 -15.24 2.05
CA ARG A 226 13.20 -14.26 3.14
C ARG A 226 13.47 -12.84 2.62
N PRO A 227 12.54 -11.89 2.79
CA PRO A 227 12.78 -10.49 2.48
C PRO A 227 13.81 -9.89 3.44
N ILE A 228 14.39 -8.76 3.07
CA ILE A 228 15.24 -7.98 3.97
C ILE A 228 14.32 -7.31 5.00
N LEU A 229 14.59 -7.50 6.28
CA LEU A 229 13.92 -6.78 7.37
C LEU A 229 14.86 -5.69 7.88
N LEU A 230 14.40 -4.44 7.80
CA LEU A 230 15.10 -3.27 8.32
C LEU A 230 14.30 -2.73 9.50
N LEU A 231 14.93 -2.68 10.67
CA LEU A 231 14.33 -2.22 11.92
C LEU A 231 15.03 -0.92 12.32
N ASP A 232 14.27 0.17 12.37
CA ASP A 232 14.76 1.49 12.74
C ASP A 232 14.01 1.98 13.97
N ASP A 233 14.75 2.23 15.07
CA ASP A 233 14.26 2.80 16.36
C ASP A 233 13.01 2.10 16.96
N LEU A 234 12.90 0.79 16.83
CA LEU A 234 11.73 0.02 17.29
C LEU A 234 11.59 -0.03 18.81
N PHE A 235 12.71 -0.02 19.52
CA PHE A 235 12.74 -0.37 20.95
C PHE A 235 12.56 0.82 21.90
N ASP A 236 12.59 2.02 21.40
CA ASP A 236 12.71 3.25 22.20
C ASP A 236 11.46 3.63 23.03
N LYS A 237 10.40 2.84 23.06
CA LYS A 237 9.18 3.07 23.88
C LYS A 237 8.30 1.81 24.01
N LEU A 238 8.89 0.62 23.97
CA LEU A 238 8.13 -0.60 24.33
C LEU A 238 8.23 -0.78 25.85
N ASP A 239 7.09 -1.06 26.50
CA ASP A 239 7.08 -1.48 27.89
C ASP A 239 7.93 -2.75 28.05
N ALA A 240 8.72 -2.82 29.16
CA ALA A 240 9.69 -3.91 29.39
C ALA A 240 9.09 -5.32 29.23
N GLY A 241 7.80 -5.52 29.53
CA GLY A 241 7.10 -6.78 29.33
C GLY A 241 6.66 -7.10 27.90
N ARG A 242 7.06 -6.29 26.89
CA ARG A 242 6.77 -6.51 25.46
C ARG A 242 8.05 -6.69 24.63
N VAL A 243 9.21 -6.70 25.30
CA VAL A 243 10.55 -6.84 24.67
C VAL A 243 11.09 -8.27 24.83
N GLU A 244 10.58 -9.04 25.80
CA GLU A 244 10.88 -10.47 25.99
C GLU A 244 10.01 -11.33 25.06
#